data_0c3c39a61bba71086a9796b2bc7852fd
#
_entry.id   0c3c39a61bba71086a9796b2bc7852fd
#
_cell.length_a   1.000
_cell.length_b   1.000
_cell.length_c   1.000
_cell.angle_alpha   90.00
_cell.angle_beta   90.00
_cell.angle_gamma   90.00
#
_symmetry.space_group_name_H-M   'P 1'
#
loop_
_entity.id
_entity.type
_entity.pdbx_description
1 polymer ?
#
loop_
_entity_poly.entity_id
_entity_poly.type
_entity_poly.pdbx_seq_one_letter_code
_entity_poly.pdbx_strand_id
1 'polypeptide(L)'
;IPGKMGAFAKTNPIIFAAFCGFLLAVIGALSGSSTYGTGYHEARMILEGTGEIPESFGILKLLATLVSYVSGIPGGVFAPSLAVGAGLGQNIAQIIPYVPLGAVVVLGMVAYFAGVVQAPVTAFVIVMEMTDNHDMIVPLMAASLLAAGCSKVVCRRPLYRALADQFINEIPSKESKSEIRDQ
;
A
#
# COMPACT_ATOMS: atom_id res chain seq x y z
N ILE A 1 8.58 -0.42 -14.33
CA ILE A 1 9.69 0.26 -13.59
C ILE A 1 10.47 1.06 -14.63
N PRO A 2 10.44 2.42 -14.62
CA PRO A 2 11.18 3.22 -15.58
C PRO A 2 12.68 3.22 -15.28
N GLY A 3 13.52 3.09 -16.31
CA GLY A 3 14.95 3.31 -16.24
C GLY A 3 15.83 2.07 -16.06
N LYS A 4 17.07 2.28 -15.62
CA LYS A 4 18.14 1.26 -15.48
C LYS A 4 17.76 0.07 -14.57
N MET A 5 16.90 0.29 -13.57
CA MET A 5 16.41 -0.77 -12.68
C MET A 5 15.49 -1.76 -13.42
N GLY A 6 14.63 -1.28 -14.32
CA GLY A 6 13.79 -2.15 -15.13
C GLY A 6 14.60 -3.00 -16.14
N ALA A 7 15.70 -2.45 -16.67
CA ALA A 7 16.60 -3.20 -17.52
C ALA A 7 17.35 -4.28 -16.74
N PHE A 8 17.84 -3.96 -15.54
CA PHE A 8 18.54 -4.93 -14.66
C PHE A 8 17.61 -6.05 -14.19
N ALA A 9 16.37 -5.74 -13.82
CA ALA A 9 15.35 -6.72 -13.45
C ALA A 9 15.03 -7.69 -14.61
N LYS A 10 15.07 -7.21 -15.87
CA LYS A 10 14.87 -8.08 -17.06
C LYS A 10 16.08 -8.94 -17.37
N THR A 11 17.30 -8.46 -17.11
CA THR A 11 18.53 -9.19 -17.44
C THR A 11 18.82 -10.29 -16.42
N ASN A 12 18.59 -10.05 -15.12
CA ASN A 12 18.86 -11.02 -14.05
C ASN A 12 17.72 -11.03 -13.02
N PRO A 13 16.55 -11.62 -13.34
CA PRO A 13 15.37 -11.56 -12.47
C PRO A 13 15.58 -12.25 -11.12
N ILE A 14 16.36 -13.33 -11.07
CA ILE A 14 16.63 -14.10 -9.85
C ILE A 14 17.48 -13.28 -8.87
N ILE A 15 18.54 -12.62 -9.34
CA ILE A 15 19.41 -11.79 -8.51
C ILE A 15 18.64 -10.58 -7.99
N PHE A 16 17.81 -9.98 -8.84
CA PHE A 16 16.98 -8.84 -8.45
C PHE A 16 15.94 -9.22 -7.38
N ALA A 17 15.26 -10.36 -7.53
CA ALA A 17 14.32 -10.88 -6.55
C ALA A 17 15.03 -11.23 -5.21
N ALA A 18 16.21 -11.84 -5.27
CA ALA A 18 17.02 -12.15 -4.08
C ALA A 18 17.44 -10.88 -3.33
N PHE A 19 17.83 -9.82 -4.05
CA PHE A 19 18.17 -8.52 -3.46
C PHE A 19 16.95 -7.86 -2.78
N CYS A 20 15.80 -7.86 -3.44
CA CYS A 20 14.56 -7.35 -2.84
C CYS A 20 14.16 -8.17 -1.59
N GLY A 21 14.28 -9.50 -1.64
CA GLY A 21 14.04 -10.37 -0.49
C GLY A 21 14.99 -10.10 0.67
N PHE A 22 16.27 -9.87 0.38
CA PHE A 22 17.24 -9.47 1.39
C PHE A 22 16.90 -8.12 2.03
N LEU A 23 16.53 -7.11 1.24
CA LEU A 23 16.07 -5.83 1.77
C LEU A 23 14.85 -5.98 2.67
N LEU A 24 13.87 -6.79 2.27
CA LEU A 24 12.69 -7.07 3.10
C LEU A 24 13.07 -7.76 4.42
N ALA A 25 14.03 -8.69 4.40
CA ALA A 25 14.52 -9.35 5.60
C ALA A 25 15.20 -8.35 6.55
N VAL A 26 16.00 -7.44 6.02
CA VAL A 26 16.65 -6.37 6.82
C VAL A 26 15.61 -5.43 7.43
N ILE A 27 14.63 -4.96 6.64
CA ILE A 27 13.54 -4.10 7.15
C ILE A 27 12.76 -4.85 8.24
N GLY A 28 12.44 -6.13 8.03
CA GLY A 28 11.74 -6.95 9.00
C GLY A 28 12.53 -7.13 10.30
N ALA A 29 13.85 -7.34 10.22
CA ALA A 29 14.71 -7.44 11.40
C ALA A 29 14.77 -6.11 12.17
N LEU A 30 14.88 -4.97 11.46
CA LEU A 30 14.89 -3.65 12.08
C LEU A 30 13.55 -3.26 12.73
N SER A 31 12.45 -3.81 12.24
CA SER A 31 11.11 -3.55 12.77
C SER A 31 10.70 -4.50 13.91
N GLY A 32 11.59 -5.40 14.36
CA GLY A 32 11.22 -6.41 15.33
C GLY A 32 10.16 -7.39 14.82
N SER A 33 10.20 -7.72 13.53
CA SER A 33 9.26 -8.62 12.82
C SER A 33 7.84 -8.05 12.60
N SER A 34 7.54 -6.83 12.99
CA SER A 34 6.22 -6.22 12.86
C SER A 34 5.83 -5.88 11.40
N THR A 35 6.80 -5.77 10.48
CA THR A 35 6.54 -5.46 9.07
C THR A 35 6.27 -6.67 8.19
N TYR A 36 6.41 -7.88 8.69
CA TYR A 36 6.12 -9.10 7.92
C TYR A 36 4.62 -9.28 7.65
N GLY A 37 4.31 -10.01 6.59
CA GLY A 37 2.95 -10.30 6.20
C GLY A 37 2.14 -9.08 5.73
N THR A 38 0.82 -9.14 5.87
CA THR A 38 -0.10 -8.09 5.41
C THR A 38 -0.11 -6.84 6.31
N GLY A 39 0.28 -6.98 7.59
CA GLY A 39 0.18 -5.93 8.60
C GLY A 39 -1.23 -5.71 9.17
N TYR A 40 -2.15 -6.63 8.89
CA TYR A 40 -3.52 -6.53 9.39
C TYR A 40 -3.60 -6.63 10.93
N HIS A 41 -2.82 -7.54 11.52
CA HIS A 41 -2.76 -7.72 12.97
C HIS A 41 -2.23 -6.47 13.68
N GLU A 42 -1.15 -5.91 13.17
CA GLU A 42 -0.55 -4.69 13.69
C GLU A 42 -1.49 -3.48 13.56
N ALA A 43 -2.12 -3.34 12.39
CA ALA A 43 -3.11 -2.28 12.17
C ALA A 43 -4.28 -2.37 13.15
N ARG A 44 -4.74 -3.58 13.45
CA ARG A 44 -5.79 -3.84 14.43
C ARG A 44 -5.34 -3.51 15.85
N MET A 45 -4.15 -3.92 16.26
CA MET A 45 -3.59 -3.59 17.58
C MET A 45 -3.45 -2.07 17.77
N ILE A 46 -3.02 -1.34 16.73
CA ILE A 46 -2.94 0.12 16.75
C ILE A 46 -4.34 0.72 16.94
N LEU A 47 -5.34 0.22 16.22
CA LEU A 47 -6.71 0.72 16.29
C LEU A 47 -7.35 0.48 17.67
N GLU A 48 -7.13 -0.70 18.23
CA GLU A 48 -7.66 -1.09 19.55
C GLU A 48 -6.84 -0.50 20.72
N GLY A 49 -5.65 0.04 20.45
CA GLY A 49 -4.73 0.54 21.47
C GLY A 49 -4.21 -0.54 22.41
N THR A 50 -4.22 -1.80 21.98
CA THR A 50 -3.90 -2.97 22.82
C THR A 50 -2.45 -3.42 22.77
N GLY A 51 -1.63 -2.87 21.84
CA GLY A 51 -0.24 -3.27 21.63
C GLY A 51 0.74 -2.11 21.55
N GLU A 52 1.97 -2.34 22.00
CA GLU A 52 3.09 -1.42 21.80
C GLU A 52 3.67 -1.62 20.39
N ILE A 53 3.07 -0.99 19.39
CA ILE A 53 3.62 -0.98 18.03
C ILE A 53 4.61 0.19 17.92
N PRO A 54 5.86 -0.05 17.46
CA PRO A 54 6.85 1.01 17.32
C PRO A 54 6.37 2.14 16.41
N GLU A 55 6.70 3.38 16.75
CA GLU A 55 6.37 4.56 15.94
C GLU A 55 6.94 4.47 14.50
N SER A 56 8.06 3.78 14.34
CA SER A 56 8.68 3.52 13.05
C SER A 56 7.89 2.56 12.15
N PHE A 57 6.87 1.86 12.70
CA PHE A 57 6.10 0.85 11.96
C PHE A 57 5.52 1.39 10.65
N GLY A 58 4.84 2.54 10.67
CA GLY A 58 4.22 3.12 9.48
C GLY A 58 5.22 3.34 8.35
N ILE A 59 6.38 3.90 8.66
CA ILE A 59 7.45 4.20 7.68
C ILE A 59 8.11 2.91 7.19
N LEU A 60 8.46 2.00 8.11
CA LEU A 60 9.10 0.73 7.75
C LEU A 60 8.16 -0.16 6.93
N LYS A 61 6.86 -0.17 7.25
CA LYS A 61 5.84 -0.89 6.49
C LYS A 61 5.67 -0.29 5.09
N LEU A 62 5.71 1.02 4.95
CA LEU A 62 5.68 1.70 3.66
C LEU A 62 6.89 1.28 2.81
N LEU A 63 8.10 1.31 3.36
CA LEU A 63 9.32 0.89 2.66
C LEU A 63 9.25 -0.59 2.26
N ALA A 64 8.83 -1.47 3.17
CA ALA A 64 8.66 -2.89 2.88
C ALA A 64 7.65 -3.13 1.74
N THR A 65 6.53 -2.40 1.75
CA THR A 65 5.52 -2.47 0.70
C THR A 65 6.06 -1.99 -0.64
N LEU A 66 6.83 -0.89 -0.67
CA LEU A 66 7.47 -0.39 -1.89
C LEU A 66 8.48 -1.39 -2.47
N VAL A 67 9.35 -1.97 -1.62
CA VAL A 67 10.33 -2.97 -2.05
C VAL A 67 9.62 -4.22 -2.59
N SER A 68 8.59 -4.70 -1.91
CA SER A 68 7.77 -5.82 -2.36
C SER A 68 7.12 -5.55 -3.71
N TYR A 69 6.62 -4.34 -3.92
CA TYR A 69 6.00 -3.92 -5.17
C TYR A 69 7.00 -3.86 -6.34
N VAL A 70 8.20 -3.32 -6.07
CA VAL A 70 9.28 -3.21 -7.06
C VAL A 70 9.84 -4.58 -7.43
N SER A 71 9.78 -5.58 -6.54
CA SER A 71 10.25 -6.95 -6.82
C SER A 71 9.48 -7.63 -7.96
N GLY A 72 8.28 -7.12 -8.32
CA GLY A 72 7.43 -7.68 -9.38
C GLY A 72 6.67 -8.95 -8.98
N ILE A 73 6.73 -9.34 -7.71
CA ILE A 73 5.93 -10.46 -7.19
C ILE A 73 4.47 -9.99 -7.08
N PRO A 74 3.52 -10.70 -7.70
CA PRO A 74 2.11 -10.34 -7.58
C PRO A 74 1.65 -10.47 -6.14
N GLY A 75 1.13 -9.37 -5.57
CA GLY A 75 0.63 -9.31 -4.20
C GLY A 75 -0.52 -8.32 -4.06
N GLY A 76 -1.34 -8.48 -3.02
CA GLY A 76 -2.41 -7.56 -2.69
C GLY A 76 -1.87 -6.23 -2.15
N VAL A 77 -2.34 -5.11 -2.68
CA VAL A 77 -1.95 -3.76 -2.21
C VAL A 77 -2.87 -3.28 -1.08
N PHE A 78 -4.05 -3.86 -0.97
CA PHE A 78 -5.12 -3.42 -0.09
C PHE A 78 -4.70 -3.44 1.39
N ALA A 79 -4.44 -4.63 1.94
CA ALA A 79 -4.12 -4.78 3.37
C ALA A 79 -2.82 -4.07 3.78
N PRO A 80 -1.71 -4.15 3.02
CA PRO A 80 -0.52 -3.35 3.31
C PRO A 80 -0.76 -1.84 3.30
N SER A 81 -1.62 -1.33 2.40
CA SER A 81 -1.95 0.10 2.37
C SER A 81 -2.71 0.54 3.62
N LEU A 82 -3.65 -0.27 4.11
CA LEU A 82 -4.34 0.02 5.36
C LEU A 82 -3.39 0.00 6.56
N ALA A 83 -2.47 -0.96 6.61
CA ALA A 83 -1.48 -1.06 7.68
C ALA A 83 -0.51 0.13 7.70
N VAL A 84 -0.05 0.59 6.53
CA VAL A 84 0.75 1.82 6.41
C VAL A 84 -0.05 3.02 6.89
N GLY A 85 -1.32 3.14 6.46
CA GLY A 85 -2.21 4.21 6.87
C GLY A 85 -2.47 4.23 8.39
N ALA A 86 -2.63 3.05 9.01
CA ALA A 86 -2.77 2.92 10.46
C ALA A 86 -1.52 3.40 11.21
N GLY A 87 -0.32 2.95 10.79
CA GLY A 87 0.94 3.37 11.40
C GLY A 87 1.22 4.87 11.24
N LEU A 88 0.95 5.45 10.07
CA LEU A 88 1.06 6.90 9.87
C LEU A 88 0.03 7.67 10.69
N GLY A 89 -1.21 7.14 10.82
CA GLY A 89 -2.26 7.69 11.67
C GLY A 89 -1.86 7.69 13.13
N GLN A 90 -1.22 6.63 13.63
CA GLN A 90 -0.66 6.54 14.98
C GLN A 90 0.36 7.66 15.23
N ASN A 91 1.29 7.88 14.29
CA ASN A 91 2.30 8.94 14.44
C ASN A 91 1.67 10.34 14.48
N ILE A 92 0.63 10.57 13.67
CA ILE A 92 -0.12 11.84 13.66
C ILE A 92 -0.88 12.02 14.99
N ALA A 93 -1.46 10.95 15.53
CA ALA A 93 -2.20 11.01 16.79
C ALA A 93 -1.35 11.46 17.99
N GLN A 94 -0.06 11.14 17.98
CA GLN A 94 0.87 11.61 19.01
C GLN A 94 1.11 13.13 18.97
N ILE A 95 0.98 13.73 17.79
CA ILE A 95 1.13 15.18 17.60
C ILE A 95 -0.17 15.90 18.00
N ILE A 96 -1.31 15.23 17.93
CA ILE A 96 -2.64 15.81 18.20
C ILE A 96 -3.30 15.08 19.37
N PRO A 97 -2.91 15.37 20.62
CA PRO A 97 -3.36 14.60 21.79
C PRO A 97 -4.85 14.81 22.16
N TYR A 98 -5.53 15.75 21.53
CA TYR A 98 -6.94 16.09 21.81
C TYR A 98 -7.95 15.21 21.08
N VAL A 99 -7.51 14.35 20.14
CA VAL A 99 -8.39 13.49 19.32
C VAL A 99 -8.17 12.02 19.72
N PRO A 100 -9.24 11.22 19.84
CA PRO A 100 -9.09 9.80 20.15
C PRO A 100 -8.17 9.09 19.14
N LEU A 101 -7.23 8.28 19.63
CA LEU A 101 -6.25 7.55 18.82
C LEU A 101 -6.93 6.78 17.66
N GLY A 102 -7.98 6.01 17.99
CA GLY A 102 -8.70 5.21 16.99
C GLY A 102 -9.27 6.04 15.83
N ALA A 103 -9.78 7.25 16.13
CA ALA A 103 -10.30 8.13 15.09
C ALA A 103 -9.21 8.60 14.12
N VAL A 104 -8.05 9.01 14.63
CA VAL A 104 -6.92 9.45 13.78
C VAL A 104 -6.35 8.29 12.98
N VAL A 105 -6.28 7.10 13.57
CA VAL A 105 -5.81 5.88 12.91
C VAL A 105 -6.73 5.51 11.74
N VAL A 106 -8.05 5.49 11.95
CA VAL A 106 -9.03 5.17 10.89
C VAL A 106 -8.99 6.22 9.77
N LEU A 107 -8.85 7.50 10.11
CA LEU A 107 -8.66 8.57 9.13
C LEU A 107 -7.35 8.39 8.34
N GLY A 108 -6.27 7.98 8.99
CA GLY A 108 -5.00 7.65 8.33
C GLY A 108 -5.14 6.47 7.36
N MET A 109 -5.83 5.41 7.77
CA MET A 109 -6.11 4.24 6.93
C MET A 109 -6.86 4.62 5.66
N VAL A 110 -7.97 5.36 5.79
CA VAL A 110 -8.78 5.77 4.63
C VAL A 110 -8.04 6.75 3.74
N ALA A 111 -7.32 7.72 4.31
CA ALA A 111 -6.60 8.72 3.54
C ALA A 111 -5.47 8.09 2.71
N TYR A 112 -4.64 7.23 3.32
CA TYR A 112 -3.57 6.56 2.60
C TYR A 112 -4.13 5.63 1.50
N PHE A 113 -5.12 4.82 1.82
CA PHE A 113 -5.73 3.90 0.87
C PHE A 113 -6.42 4.63 -0.29
N ALA A 114 -7.20 5.68 -0.01
CA ALA A 114 -7.82 6.51 -1.05
C ALA A 114 -6.79 7.22 -1.93
N GLY A 115 -5.67 7.65 -1.36
CA GLY A 115 -4.55 8.24 -2.10
C GLY A 115 -3.89 7.27 -3.07
N VAL A 116 -3.71 6.00 -2.67
CA VAL A 116 -3.10 4.95 -3.50
C VAL A 116 -4.04 4.50 -4.62
N VAL A 117 -5.30 4.20 -4.27
CA VAL A 117 -6.28 3.61 -5.20
C VAL A 117 -6.97 4.68 -6.04
N GLN A 118 -7.05 5.92 -5.57
CA GLN A 118 -7.76 7.05 -6.18
C GLN A 118 -9.26 6.77 -6.39
N ALA A 119 -9.85 5.91 -5.57
CA ALA A 119 -11.27 5.60 -5.53
C ALA A 119 -11.85 5.96 -4.14
N PRO A 120 -12.16 7.25 -3.88
CA PRO A 120 -12.48 7.73 -2.54
C PRO A 120 -13.75 7.10 -1.96
N VAL A 121 -14.79 6.90 -2.78
CA VAL A 121 -16.05 6.30 -2.32
C VAL A 121 -15.81 4.85 -1.86
N THR A 122 -15.13 4.06 -2.65
CA THR A 122 -14.78 2.68 -2.31
C THR A 122 -13.92 2.62 -1.06
N ALA A 123 -12.94 3.54 -0.94
CA ALA A 123 -12.01 3.56 0.17
C ALA A 123 -12.72 3.81 1.52
N PHE A 124 -13.58 4.84 1.60
CA PHE A 124 -14.22 5.12 2.88
C PHE A 124 -15.26 4.06 3.25
N VAL A 125 -16.02 3.51 2.28
CA VAL A 125 -16.99 2.46 2.55
C VAL A 125 -16.30 1.20 3.10
N ILE A 126 -15.20 0.77 2.47
CA ILE A 126 -14.47 -0.41 2.92
C ILE A 126 -13.90 -0.21 4.33
N VAL A 127 -13.28 0.93 4.61
CA VAL A 127 -12.69 1.18 5.93
C VAL A 127 -13.78 1.30 6.99
N MET A 128 -14.89 1.94 6.69
CA MET A 128 -16.06 2.05 7.58
C MET A 128 -16.59 0.66 7.95
N GLU A 129 -16.82 -0.21 6.96
CA GLU A 129 -17.31 -1.58 7.19
C GLU A 129 -16.29 -2.44 7.96
N MET A 130 -15.00 -2.31 7.67
CA MET A 130 -13.96 -3.07 8.37
C MET A 130 -13.78 -2.67 9.83
N THR A 131 -14.06 -1.42 10.17
CA THR A 131 -13.85 -0.88 11.53
C THR A 131 -15.15 -0.76 12.32
N ASP A 132 -16.29 -1.10 11.71
CA ASP A 132 -17.65 -0.95 12.28
C ASP A 132 -17.90 0.46 12.86
N ASN A 133 -17.33 1.47 12.21
CA ASN A 133 -17.30 2.85 12.71
C ASN A 133 -18.23 3.76 11.88
N HIS A 134 -19.53 3.58 12.07
CA HIS A 134 -20.56 4.31 11.33
C HIS A 134 -20.69 5.77 11.77
N ASP A 135 -20.25 6.13 12.97
CA ASP A 135 -20.31 7.50 13.48
C ASP A 135 -19.34 8.45 12.75
N MET A 136 -18.32 7.89 12.08
CA MET A 136 -17.28 8.65 11.38
C MET A 136 -17.50 8.75 9.87
N ILE A 137 -18.69 8.50 9.34
CA ILE A 137 -18.96 8.52 7.90
C ILE A 137 -18.52 9.85 7.26
N VAL A 138 -18.92 10.98 7.82
CA VAL A 138 -18.63 12.31 7.26
C VAL A 138 -17.13 12.62 7.30
N PRO A 139 -16.40 12.47 8.41
CA PRO A 139 -14.94 12.59 8.44
C PRO A 139 -14.21 11.66 7.47
N LEU A 140 -14.63 10.39 7.35
CA LEU A 140 -14.02 9.41 6.44
C LEU A 140 -14.23 9.80 4.98
N MET A 141 -15.44 10.25 4.61
CA MET A 141 -15.72 10.77 3.27
C MET A 141 -14.83 11.98 2.96
N ALA A 142 -14.75 12.95 3.87
CA ALA A 142 -13.93 14.15 3.67
C ALA A 142 -12.44 13.77 3.50
N ALA A 143 -11.89 12.94 4.38
CA ALA A 143 -10.51 12.49 4.31
C ALA A 143 -10.20 11.73 3.01
N SER A 144 -11.09 10.84 2.58
CA SER A 144 -10.90 10.06 1.35
C SER A 144 -10.93 10.94 0.09
N LEU A 145 -11.85 11.91 0.03
CA LEU A 145 -11.96 12.85 -1.10
C LEU A 145 -10.75 13.77 -1.18
N LEU A 146 -10.32 14.33 -0.05
CA LEU A 146 -9.14 15.19 0.02
C LEU A 146 -7.87 14.43 -0.38
N ALA A 147 -7.68 13.22 0.16
CA ALA A 147 -6.52 12.39 -0.15
C ALA A 147 -6.49 11.98 -1.63
N ALA A 148 -7.61 11.55 -2.20
CA ALA A 148 -7.70 11.23 -3.62
C ALA A 148 -7.50 12.47 -4.51
N GLY A 149 -7.99 13.64 -4.09
CA GLY A 149 -7.77 14.92 -4.77
C GLY A 149 -6.29 15.29 -4.80
N CYS A 150 -5.62 15.29 -3.66
CA CYS A 150 -4.18 15.55 -3.54
C CYS A 150 -3.35 14.54 -4.37
N SER A 151 -3.71 13.25 -4.29
CA SER A 151 -3.02 12.21 -5.05
C SER A 151 -3.13 12.44 -6.56
N LYS A 152 -4.29 12.84 -7.08
CA LYS A 152 -4.50 13.14 -8.51
C LYS A 152 -3.68 14.33 -8.99
N VAL A 153 -3.37 15.29 -8.13
CA VAL A 153 -2.50 16.44 -8.47
C VAL A 153 -1.07 15.97 -8.66
N VAL A 154 -0.59 15.05 -7.83
CA VAL A 154 0.77 14.51 -7.88
C VAL A 154 0.91 13.44 -8.96
N CYS A 155 -0.03 12.51 -9.02
CA CYS A 155 -0.04 11.39 -9.96
C CYS A 155 -1.42 11.21 -10.58
N ARG A 156 -1.56 11.54 -11.88
CA ARG A 156 -2.83 11.46 -12.60
C ARG A 156 -3.29 10.03 -12.93
N ARG A 157 -2.40 9.04 -12.79
CA ARG A 157 -2.71 7.64 -13.13
C ARG A 157 -2.93 6.82 -11.87
N PRO A 158 -4.14 6.28 -11.63
CA PRO A 158 -4.38 5.35 -10.54
C PRO A 158 -3.48 4.13 -10.65
N LEU A 159 -3.07 3.60 -9.49
CA LEU A 159 -2.17 2.44 -9.42
C LEU A 159 -2.67 1.23 -10.23
N TYR A 160 -3.95 0.89 -10.08
CA TYR A 160 -4.55 -0.24 -10.79
C TYR A 160 -4.59 -0.06 -12.31
N ARG A 161 -4.75 1.18 -12.80
CA ARG A 161 -4.71 1.47 -14.22
C ARG A 161 -3.29 1.33 -14.79
N ALA A 162 -2.30 1.77 -14.03
CA ALA A 162 -0.89 1.59 -14.42
C ALA A 162 -0.49 0.11 -14.47
N LEU A 163 -1.03 -0.72 -13.58
CA LEU A 163 -0.83 -2.17 -13.61
C LEU A 163 -1.54 -2.83 -14.80
N ALA A 164 -2.81 -2.48 -15.04
CA ALA A 164 -3.57 -3.00 -16.16
C ALA A 164 -2.89 -2.71 -17.51
N ASP A 165 -2.37 -1.50 -17.68
CA ASP A 165 -1.65 -1.12 -18.91
C ASP A 165 -0.39 -1.97 -19.14
N GLN A 166 0.29 -2.44 -18.09
CA GLN A 166 1.42 -3.36 -18.21
C GLN A 166 0.99 -4.73 -18.73
N PHE A 167 -0.11 -5.28 -18.23
CA PHE A 167 -0.64 -6.56 -18.70
C PHE A 167 -1.15 -6.50 -20.14
N ILE A 168 -1.87 -5.43 -20.50
CA ILE A 168 -2.39 -5.25 -21.87
C ILE A 168 -1.25 -5.14 -22.89
N ASN A 169 -0.15 -4.48 -22.56
CA ASN A 169 1.00 -4.34 -23.46
C ASN A 169 1.82 -5.64 -23.59
N GLU A 170 1.64 -6.63 -22.73
CA GLU A 170 2.30 -7.94 -22.83
C GLU A 170 1.51 -8.96 -23.66
N ILE A 171 0.21 -8.77 -23.84
CA ILE A 171 -0.67 -9.69 -24.59
C ILE A 171 -0.38 -9.72 -26.10
N PRO A 172 -0.18 -8.60 -26.83
CA PRO A 172 0.05 -8.63 -28.28
C PRO A 172 1.31 -9.38 -28.71
N SER A 173 2.31 -9.47 -27.85
CA SER A 173 3.57 -10.17 -28.17
C SER A 173 3.47 -11.69 -28.11
N LYS A 174 2.43 -12.25 -27.51
CA LYS A 174 2.22 -13.70 -27.42
C LYS A 174 1.36 -14.24 -28.55
N GLU A 175 0.31 -13.52 -28.94
CA GLU A 175 -0.56 -13.95 -30.06
C GLU A 175 0.16 -13.90 -31.37
N SER A 176 0.94 -12.86 -31.67
CA SER A 176 1.75 -12.77 -32.88
C SER A 176 2.83 -13.87 -33.02
N LYS A 177 3.31 -14.41 -31.89
CA LYS A 177 4.28 -15.52 -31.90
C LYS A 177 3.66 -16.90 -32.05
N SER A 178 2.40 -17.09 -31.69
CA SER A 178 1.70 -18.35 -31.88
C SER A 178 1.26 -18.52 -33.35
N GLU A 179 0.79 -17.45 -33.99
CA GLU A 179 0.39 -17.48 -35.39
C GLU A 179 1.55 -17.73 -36.38
N ILE A 180 2.78 -17.27 -36.05
CA ILE A 180 3.98 -17.52 -36.87
C ILE A 180 4.50 -18.96 -36.71
N ARG A 181 4.09 -19.68 -35.67
CA ARG A 181 4.57 -21.05 -35.40
C ARG A 181 3.70 -22.13 -36.01
N ASP A 182 2.49 -21.77 -36.42
CA ASP A 182 1.50 -22.67 -37.03
C ASP A 182 1.41 -22.51 -38.58
N GLN A 183 2.33 -21.73 -39.19
CA GLN A 183 2.57 -21.64 -40.65
C GLN A 183 3.92 -22.28 -41.02
#